data_208338b7b7ddf41ef4137d66deae9a3b
#
_entry.id   208338b7b7ddf41ef4137d66deae9a3b
#
_cell.length_a   1.000
_cell.length_b   1.000
_cell.length_c   1.000
_cell.angle_alpha   90.00
_cell.angle_beta   90.00
_cell.angle_gamma   90.00
#
_symmetry.space_group_name_H-M   'P 1'
#
loop_
_entity.id
_entity.type
_entity.pdbx_description
1 polymer ?
#
loop_
_entity_poly.entity_id
_entity_poly.type
_entity_poly.pdbx_seq_one_letter_code
_entity_poly.pdbx_strand_id
1 'polypeptide(L)'
;FPENISQVHFIKLVLKDEKGKDVSSNFYWRSNDKYEGSKTLTGPTSSGFEDLSKLKAAKVKLSYKTRQADGRYFVDIVMKNTSNGIAFFNQLQFLNSKMSPIRPSFYSDNFFSLIPGEKKTVTIETGEEKLADGAVLVLKGWNIDTQKYKLK
;
A
#
# COMPACT_ATOMS: atom_id res chain seq x y z
N PHE A 1 -8.02 15.48 -19.47
CA PHE A 1 -8.05 14.02 -19.28
C PHE A 1 -8.17 13.35 -20.64
N PRO A 2 -7.57 12.15 -20.85
CA PRO A 2 -7.78 11.37 -22.08
C PRO A 2 -9.26 11.05 -22.28
N GLU A 3 -9.71 11.02 -23.55
CA GLU A 3 -11.13 10.84 -23.87
C GLU A 3 -11.64 9.42 -23.61
N ASN A 4 -10.77 8.40 -23.60
CA ASN A 4 -11.14 6.99 -23.47
C ASN A 4 -10.49 6.37 -22.23
N ILE A 5 -10.82 6.85 -21.04
CA ILE A 5 -10.38 6.26 -19.79
C ILE A 5 -11.39 5.22 -19.29
N SER A 6 -10.89 4.18 -18.58
CA SER A 6 -11.74 3.15 -17.98
C SER A 6 -12.70 3.74 -16.94
N GLN A 7 -13.81 3.01 -16.67
CA GLN A 7 -14.81 3.40 -15.68
C GLN A 7 -14.13 3.74 -14.33
N VAL A 8 -13.26 2.87 -13.84
CA VAL A 8 -12.39 3.16 -12.71
C VAL A 8 -10.97 3.36 -13.23
N HIS A 9 -10.34 4.46 -12.83
CA HIS A 9 -8.99 4.82 -13.25
C HIS A 9 -8.16 5.37 -12.09
N PHE A 10 -6.85 5.33 -12.27
CA PHE A 10 -5.87 5.73 -11.28
C PHE A 10 -5.07 6.93 -11.79
N ILE A 11 -4.84 7.89 -10.89
CA ILE A 11 -4.07 9.11 -11.18
C ILE A 11 -2.91 9.17 -10.20
N LYS A 12 -1.70 9.18 -10.71
CA LYS A 12 -0.50 9.42 -9.93
C LYS A 12 0.12 10.74 -10.33
N LEU A 13 0.23 11.65 -9.37
CA LEU A 13 0.90 12.93 -9.52
C LEU A 13 2.27 12.84 -8.84
N VAL A 14 3.32 13.25 -9.54
CA VAL A 14 4.68 13.26 -8.99
C VAL A 14 5.28 14.64 -9.22
N LEU A 15 5.68 15.30 -8.14
CA LEU A 15 6.44 16.53 -8.18
C LEU A 15 7.93 16.16 -8.16
N LYS A 16 8.70 16.69 -9.10
CA LYS A 16 10.15 16.49 -9.19
C LYS A 16 10.88 17.81 -9.04
N ASP A 17 12.07 17.74 -8.45
CA ASP A 17 13.00 18.87 -8.44
C ASP A 17 13.71 19.04 -9.81
N GLU A 18 14.52 20.09 -9.92
CA GLU A 18 15.29 20.40 -11.13
C GLU A 18 16.25 19.27 -11.57
N LYS A 19 16.62 18.38 -10.64
CA LYS A 19 17.50 17.22 -10.88
C LYS A 19 16.70 15.95 -11.21
N GLY A 20 15.36 16.05 -11.32
CA GLY A 20 14.47 14.93 -11.61
C GLY A 20 14.19 14.01 -10.42
N LYS A 21 14.59 14.39 -9.19
CA LYS A 21 14.31 13.64 -7.98
C LYS A 21 12.87 13.89 -7.52
N ASP A 22 12.18 12.83 -7.10
CA ASP A 22 10.83 12.92 -6.56
C ASP A 22 10.83 13.68 -5.22
N VAL A 23 10.09 14.78 -5.15
CA VAL A 23 9.90 15.63 -3.96
C VAL A 23 8.63 15.24 -3.24
N SER A 24 7.55 15.00 -3.99
CA SER A 24 6.25 14.63 -3.46
C SER A 24 5.48 13.81 -4.46
N SER A 25 4.57 12.98 -3.98
CA SER A 25 3.65 12.25 -4.86
C SER A 25 2.29 12.06 -4.19
N ASN A 26 1.24 12.14 -5.01
CA ASN A 26 -0.12 11.81 -4.60
C ASN A 26 -0.69 10.72 -5.51
N PHE A 27 -1.53 9.89 -4.95
CA PHE A 27 -2.19 8.81 -5.66
C PHE A 27 -3.69 8.87 -5.42
N TYR A 28 -4.46 8.88 -6.51
CA TYR A 28 -5.92 8.93 -6.49
C TYR A 28 -6.50 7.81 -7.32
N TRP A 29 -7.71 7.39 -6.97
CA TRP A 29 -8.57 6.56 -7.81
C TRP A 29 -9.91 7.27 -7.99
N ARG A 30 -10.47 7.19 -9.18
CA ARG A 30 -11.71 7.86 -9.55
C ARG A 30 -12.59 6.93 -10.37
N SER A 31 -13.88 7.17 -10.31
CA SER A 31 -14.88 6.63 -11.21
C SER A 31 -15.33 7.72 -12.19
N ASN A 32 -15.68 7.31 -13.41
CA ASN A 32 -16.30 8.16 -14.42
C ASN A 32 -17.80 8.36 -14.17
N ASP A 33 -18.39 7.69 -13.20
CA ASP A 33 -19.78 7.92 -12.87
C ASP A 33 -19.99 9.39 -12.52
N LYS A 34 -20.92 10.00 -13.20
CA LYS A 34 -21.43 11.30 -12.77
C LYS A 34 -22.09 11.08 -11.44
N TYR A 35 -21.56 11.68 -10.38
CA TYR A 35 -22.23 11.75 -9.10
C TYR A 35 -23.50 12.59 -9.30
N GLU A 36 -24.59 11.94 -9.69
CA GLU A 36 -25.92 12.51 -9.54
C GLU A 36 -26.22 12.40 -8.06
N GLY A 37 -26.02 13.51 -7.32
CA GLY A 37 -26.26 13.59 -5.89
C GLY A 37 -27.61 12.96 -5.59
N SER A 38 -27.58 11.81 -4.90
CA SER A 38 -28.78 11.09 -4.51
C SER A 38 -29.65 12.05 -3.69
N LYS A 39 -30.79 12.45 -4.24
CA LYS A 39 -31.80 13.23 -3.53
C LYS A 39 -32.52 12.42 -2.45
N THR A 40 -32.20 11.13 -2.31
CA THR A 40 -32.78 10.23 -1.31
C THR A 40 -31.71 9.35 -0.69
N LEU A 41 -31.58 9.42 0.63
CA LEU A 41 -30.69 8.60 1.47
C LEU A 41 -31.07 7.10 1.52
N THR A 42 -31.95 6.59 0.68
CA THR A 42 -32.61 5.29 0.83
C THR A 42 -32.44 4.34 -0.37
N GLY A 43 -31.56 4.62 -1.33
CA GLY A 43 -31.27 3.71 -2.46
C GLY A 43 -29.88 3.11 -2.39
N PRO A 44 -29.63 1.89 -2.96
CA PRO A 44 -28.28 1.40 -3.16
C PRO A 44 -27.58 2.35 -4.13
N THR A 45 -26.75 3.22 -3.61
CA THR A 45 -25.86 4.05 -4.42
C THR A 45 -24.79 3.13 -5.00
N SER A 46 -24.88 2.83 -6.31
CA SER A 46 -23.73 2.29 -7.03
C SER A 46 -22.56 3.22 -6.74
N SER A 47 -21.49 2.66 -6.18
CA SER A 47 -20.32 3.47 -5.84
C SER A 47 -19.53 3.90 -7.09
N GLY A 48 -19.84 3.31 -8.25
CA GLY A 48 -19.08 3.46 -9.49
C GLY A 48 -17.70 2.80 -9.44
N PHE A 49 -17.40 2.05 -8.37
CA PHE A 49 -16.12 1.42 -8.14
C PHE A 49 -16.16 -0.12 -8.26
N GLU A 50 -17.22 -0.69 -8.79
CA GLU A 50 -17.38 -2.14 -8.96
C GLU A 50 -16.25 -2.77 -9.79
N ASP A 51 -15.70 -2.00 -10.73
CA ASP A 51 -14.59 -2.45 -11.59
C ASP A 51 -13.27 -2.67 -10.83
N LEU A 52 -13.15 -2.19 -9.58
CA LEU A 52 -12.01 -2.55 -8.74
C LEU A 52 -11.96 -4.06 -8.47
N SER A 53 -13.11 -4.74 -8.43
CA SER A 53 -13.17 -6.20 -8.27
C SER A 53 -12.64 -6.97 -9.48
N LYS A 54 -12.53 -6.31 -10.64
CA LYS A 54 -12.02 -6.88 -11.90
C LYS A 54 -10.52 -6.65 -12.09
N LEU A 55 -9.84 -6.01 -11.13
CA LEU A 55 -8.39 -5.81 -11.21
C LEU A 55 -7.68 -7.16 -11.30
N LYS A 56 -6.82 -7.30 -12.30
CA LYS A 56 -5.98 -8.49 -12.46
C LYS A 56 -5.06 -8.65 -11.24
N ALA A 57 -4.84 -9.91 -10.84
CA ALA A 57 -3.90 -10.22 -9.78
C ALA A 57 -2.51 -9.63 -10.07
N ALA A 58 -1.94 -8.98 -9.09
CA ALA A 58 -0.62 -8.38 -9.15
C ALA A 58 0.38 -9.13 -8.27
N LYS A 59 1.68 -9.00 -8.58
CA LYS A 59 2.76 -9.61 -7.83
C LYS A 59 3.69 -8.53 -7.28
N VAL A 60 3.82 -8.50 -5.96
CA VAL A 60 4.76 -7.61 -5.27
C VAL A 60 5.88 -8.46 -4.68
N LYS A 61 7.13 -8.17 -5.06
CA LYS A 61 8.31 -8.71 -4.39
C LYS A 61 8.63 -7.82 -3.20
N LEU A 62 8.89 -8.43 -2.04
CA LEU A 62 9.27 -7.75 -0.81
C LEU A 62 10.59 -8.30 -0.30
N SER A 63 11.45 -7.41 0.14
CA SER A 63 12.64 -7.70 0.94
C SER A 63 12.66 -6.77 2.15
N TYR A 64 13.30 -7.19 3.24
CA TYR A 64 13.40 -6.38 4.46
C TYR A 64 14.77 -6.55 5.10
N LYS A 65 15.14 -5.57 5.92
CA LYS A 65 16.26 -5.60 6.85
C LYS A 65 15.78 -5.09 8.19
N THR A 66 16.35 -5.62 9.26
CA THR A 66 16.08 -5.18 10.63
C THR A 66 17.30 -4.46 11.18
N ARG A 67 17.08 -3.44 12.00
CA ARG A 67 18.14 -2.73 12.71
C ARG A 67 17.65 -2.20 14.03
N GLN A 68 18.58 -1.99 14.96
CA GLN A 68 18.35 -1.30 16.23
C GLN A 68 19.10 0.02 16.21
N ALA A 69 18.46 1.07 16.72
CA ALA A 69 19.08 2.37 16.93
C ALA A 69 18.32 3.11 18.05
N ASP A 70 19.03 3.78 18.93
CA ASP A 70 18.47 4.63 19.99
C ASP A 70 17.40 3.93 20.86
N GLY A 71 17.64 2.66 21.24
CA GLY A 71 16.71 1.86 22.03
C GLY A 71 15.42 1.49 21.32
N ARG A 72 15.38 1.57 19.97
CA ARG A 72 14.24 1.26 19.14
C ARG A 72 14.58 0.20 18.11
N TYR A 73 13.57 -0.50 17.65
CA TYR A 73 13.70 -1.48 16.61
C TYR A 73 13.04 -0.99 15.30
N PHE A 74 13.74 -1.20 14.19
CA PHE A 74 13.29 -0.78 12.87
C PHE A 74 13.25 -1.96 11.91
N VAL A 75 12.25 -1.96 11.04
CA VAL A 75 12.14 -2.85 9.90
C VAL A 75 12.12 -2.00 8.63
N ASP A 76 13.21 -2.00 7.87
CA ASP A 76 13.32 -1.31 6.60
C ASP A 76 12.90 -2.26 5.48
N ILE A 77 11.83 -1.92 4.79
CA ILE A 77 11.13 -2.78 3.82
C ILE A 77 11.25 -2.16 2.44
N VAL A 78 11.63 -2.97 1.46
CA VAL A 78 11.64 -2.58 0.05
C VAL A 78 10.66 -3.47 -0.71
N MET A 79 9.71 -2.87 -1.39
CA MET A 79 8.72 -3.55 -2.22
C MET A 79 8.84 -3.12 -3.67
N LYS A 80 8.56 -4.04 -4.59
CA LYS A 80 8.51 -3.77 -6.03
C LYS A 80 7.33 -4.48 -6.66
N ASN A 81 6.48 -3.74 -7.37
CA ASN A 81 5.48 -4.34 -8.23
C ASN A 81 6.17 -4.92 -9.48
N THR A 82 6.09 -6.24 -9.66
CA THR A 82 6.70 -6.96 -10.79
C THR A 82 5.67 -7.34 -11.87
N SER A 83 4.44 -6.88 -11.74
CA SER A 83 3.34 -7.14 -12.67
C SER A 83 3.21 -6.01 -13.70
N ASN A 84 2.47 -6.29 -14.77
CA ASN A 84 2.09 -5.29 -15.78
C ASN A 84 0.84 -4.48 -15.40
N GLY A 85 0.18 -4.81 -14.28
CA GLY A 85 -0.95 -4.10 -13.71
C GLY A 85 -0.59 -3.43 -12.38
N ILE A 86 -1.49 -2.60 -11.89
CA ILE A 86 -1.35 -1.96 -10.58
C ILE A 86 -1.47 -2.99 -9.45
N ALA A 87 -0.62 -2.86 -8.41
CA ALA A 87 -0.85 -3.49 -7.11
C ALA A 87 -1.56 -2.47 -6.22
N PHE A 88 -2.89 -2.65 -6.07
CA PHE A 88 -3.76 -1.65 -5.48
C PHE A 88 -3.90 -1.84 -3.96
N PHE A 89 -3.86 -0.72 -3.23
CA PHE A 89 -4.18 -0.59 -1.82
C PHE A 89 -3.42 -1.58 -0.92
N ASN A 90 -2.08 -1.56 -1.02
CA ASN A 90 -1.21 -2.44 -0.26
C ASN A 90 -1.12 -1.99 1.20
N GLN A 91 -1.25 -2.94 2.13
CA GLN A 91 -1.14 -2.75 3.56
C GLN A 91 -0.02 -3.60 4.13
N LEU A 92 0.82 -2.99 4.97
CA LEU A 92 1.76 -3.68 5.83
C LEU A 92 1.17 -3.83 7.23
N GLN A 93 1.38 -4.98 7.85
CA GLN A 93 1.04 -5.25 9.24
C GLN A 93 2.25 -5.86 9.95
N PHE A 94 2.55 -5.37 11.14
CA PHE A 94 3.61 -5.88 12.00
C PHE A 94 2.98 -6.57 13.22
N LEU A 95 3.15 -7.88 13.29
CA LEU A 95 2.41 -8.74 14.19
C LEU A 95 3.38 -9.56 15.05
N ASN A 96 2.95 -9.91 16.27
CA ASN A 96 3.65 -10.86 17.12
C ASN A 96 3.36 -12.33 16.71
N SER A 97 3.95 -13.28 17.40
CA SER A 97 3.77 -14.72 17.15
C SER A 97 2.31 -15.20 17.27
N LYS A 98 1.47 -14.47 18.03
CA LYS A 98 0.03 -14.74 18.19
C LYS A 98 -0.83 -14.01 17.13
N MET A 99 -0.21 -13.42 16.10
CA MET A 99 -0.86 -12.66 15.05
C MET A 99 -1.60 -11.41 15.55
N SER A 100 -1.22 -10.87 16.70
CA SER A 100 -1.72 -9.61 17.23
C SER A 100 -0.77 -8.46 16.88
N PRO A 101 -1.28 -7.23 16.62
CA PRO A 101 -0.42 -6.09 16.30
C PRO A 101 0.59 -5.78 17.40
N ILE A 102 1.85 -5.59 17.02
CA ILE A 102 2.88 -5.06 17.92
C ILE A 102 2.63 -3.54 18.03
N ARG A 103 2.53 -3.05 19.28
CA ARG A 103 2.21 -1.65 19.56
C ARG A 103 3.13 -1.09 20.65
N PRO A 104 3.56 0.19 20.54
CA PRO A 104 3.33 1.08 19.40
C PRO A 104 4.17 0.68 18.18
N SER A 105 3.61 0.83 16.99
CA SER A 105 4.34 0.70 15.73
C SER A 105 4.00 1.87 14.81
N PHE A 106 5.01 2.54 14.28
CA PHE A 106 4.91 3.69 13.41
C PHE A 106 5.39 3.30 12.02
N TYR A 107 4.59 3.61 11.01
CA TYR A 107 4.89 3.29 9.61
C TYR A 107 5.19 4.59 8.88
N SER A 108 6.30 4.65 8.15
CA SER A 108 6.60 5.83 7.30
C SER A 108 5.56 6.01 6.19
N ASP A 109 4.92 4.93 5.75
CA ASP A 109 3.77 4.92 4.85
C ASP A 109 3.00 3.59 4.95
N ASN A 110 1.70 3.62 4.63
CA ASN A 110 0.86 2.43 4.59
C ASN A 110 -0.36 2.69 3.68
N PHE A 111 -1.08 1.63 3.26
CA PHE A 111 -2.25 1.74 2.36
C PHE A 111 -1.93 2.44 1.02
N PHE A 112 -0.82 2.10 0.42
CA PHE A 112 -0.33 2.68 -0.82
C PHE A 112 -0.56 1.75 -2.03
N SER A 113 -0.50 2.31 -3.22
CA SER A 113 -0.56 1.56 -4.48
C SER A 113 0.75 1.67 -5.23
N LEU A 114 1.10 0.63 -5.99
CA LEU A 114 2.30 0.58 -6.80
C LEU A 114 1.92 0.38 -8.27
N ILE A 115 2.28 1.32 -9.13
CA ILE A 115 2.15 1.14 -10.58
C ILE A 115 3.15 0.08 -11.09
N PRO A 116 3.00 -0.46 -12.33
CA PRO A 116 3.92 -1.44 -12.88
C PRO A 116 5.38 -1.00 -12.79
N GLY A 117 6.24 -1.89 -12.27
CA GLY A 117 7.68 -1.64 -12.10
C GLY A 117 8.07 -0.76 -10.92
N GLU A 118 7.11 -0.12 -10.27
CA GLU A 118 7.38 0.80 -9.17
C GLU A 118 7.99 0.11 -7.96
N LYS A 119 8.92 0.84 -7.32
CA LYS A 119 9.62 0.45 -6.10
C LYS A 119 9.27 1.43 -4.99
N LYS A 120 8.98 0.93 -3.79
CA LYS A 120 8.69 1.73 -2.61
C LYS A 120 9.44 1.19 -1.41
N THR A 121 9.97 2.11 -0.60
CA THR A 121 10.58 1.80 0.69
C THR A 121 9.64 2.28 1.79
N VAL A 122 9.43 1.43 2.80
CA VAL A 122 8.68 1.76 4.03
C VAL A 122 9.51 1.32 5.21
N THR A 123 9.61 2.17 6.22
CA THR A 123 10.21 1.85 7.52
C THR A 123 9.11 1.69 8.54
N ILE A 124 9.14 0.60 9.30
CA ILE A 124 8.34 0.42 10.52
C ILE A 124 9.27 0.62 11.70
N GLU A 125 8.88 1.50 12.62
CA GLU A 125 9.53 1.75 13.88
C GLU A 125 8.66 1.21 15.01
N THR A 126 9.25 0.53 15.99
CA THR A 126 8.56 0.09 17.22
C THR A 126 9.34 0.57 18.44
N GLY A 127 8.61 0.87 19.52
CA GLY A 127 9.21 1.26 20.81
C GLY A 127 9.85 0.10 21.57
N GLU A 128 9.82 -1.11 21.03
CA GLU A 128 10.44 -2.30 21.62
C GLU A 128 11.94 -2.32 21.34
N GLU A 129 12.77 -2.53 22.38
CA GLU A 129 14.22 -2.68 22.21
C GLU A 129 14.60 -4.00 21.53
N LYS A 130 13.74 -5.02 21.68
CA LYS A 130 13.91 -6.35 21.05
C LYS A 130 12.64 -6.73 20.31
N LEU A 131 12.84 -7.29 19.14
CA LEU A 131 11.75 -7.95 18.48
C LEU A 131 11.27 -9.13 19.33
N ALA A 132 9.96 -9.19 19.59
CA ALA A 132 9.39 -10.38 20.20
C ALA A 132 9.66 -11.59 19.30
N ASP A 133 10.12 -12.71 19.90
CA ASP A 133 10.36 -13.94 19.16
C ASP A 133 9.13 -14.32 18.32
N GLY A 134 9.37 -14.60 17.04
CA GLY A 134 8.32 -14.98 16.11
C GLY A 134 7.49 -13.80 15.58
N ALA A 135 8.01 -12.58 15.60
CA ALA A 135 7.39 -11.45 14.93
C ALA A 135 7.22 -11.71 13.44
N VAL A 136 6.10 -11.24 12.89
CA VAL A 136 5.70 -11.48 11.51
C VAL A 136 5.38 -10.16 10.81
N LEU A 137 6.01 -9.93 9.68
CA LEU A 137 5.61 -8.89 8.73
C LEU A 137 4.62 -9.48 7.74
N VAL A 138 3.45 -8.87 7.59
CA VAL A 138 2.43 -9.28 6.62
C VAL A 138 2.26 -8.17 5.59
N LEU A 139 2.34 -8.54 4.32
CA LEU A 139 1.93 -7.69 3.19
C LEU A 139 0.64 -8.27 2.62
N LYS A 140 -0.39 -7.43 2.50
CA LYS A 140 -1.64 -7.73 1.80
C LYS A 140 -2.09 -6.53 0.99
N GLY A 141 -2.98 -6.73 0.03
CA GLY A 141 -3.55 -5.65 -0.79
C GLY A 141 -4.81 -6.13 -1.47
N TRP A 142 -5.44 -5.24 -2.24
CA TRP A 142 -6.71 -5.52 -2.90
C TRP A 142 -6.62 -6.68 -3.89
N ASN A 143 -5.58 -6.68 -4.72
CA ASN A 143 -5.40 -7.64 -5.81
C ASN A 143 -4.03 -8.33 -5.78
N ILE A 144 -3.44 -8.51 -4.60
CA ILE A 144 -2.23 -9.29 -4.37
C ILE A 144 -2.50 -10.41 -3.38
N ASP A 145 -1.78 -11.53 -3.51
CA ASP A 145 -1.78 -12.57 -2.51
C ASP A 145 -1.14 -12.10 -1.21
N THR A 146 -1.73 -12.51 -0.08
CA THR A 146 -1.17 -12.21 1.24
C THR A 146 0.16 -12.93 1.43
N GLN A 147 1.19 -12.16 1.79
CA GLN A 147 2.54 -12.66 2.04
C GLN A 147 2.90 -12.48 3.53
N LYS A 148 3.57 -13.48 4.11
CA LYS A 148 4.00 -13.46 5.52
C LYS A 148 5.49 -13.75 5.61
N TYR A 149 6.20 -12.91 6.36
CA TYR A 149 7.64 -13.00 6.57
C TYR A 149 7.92 -13.08 8.07
N LYS A 150 8.48 -14.21 8.53
CA LYS A 150 8.97 -14.32 9.91
C LYS A 150 10.24 -13.50 10.02
N LEU A 151 10.25 -12.54 10.93
CA LEU A 151 11.43 -11.73 11.21
C LEU A 151 12.39 -12.53 12.12
N LYS A 152 13.68 -12.35 11.88
CA LYS A 152 14.77 -12.99 12.64
C LYS A 152 15.56 -11.91 13.34
#